data_57feb484ffcd044b0f072e1984bd837d
#
_entry.id   57feb484ffcd044b0f072e1984bd837d
#
_cell.length_a   1.000
_cell.length_b   1.000
_cell.length_c   1.000
_cell.angle_alpha   90.00
_cell.angle_beta   90.00
_cell.angle_gamma   90.00
#
_symmetry.space_group_name_H-M   'P 1'
#
loop_
_entity.id
_entity.type
_entity.pdbx_description
1 polymer ?
#
loop_
_entity_poly.entity_id
_entity_poly.type
_entity_poly.pdbx_seq_one_letter_code
_entity_poly.pdbx_strand_id
1 'polypeptide(L)'
;GITDDQILEMNFESYAYKNMTSDSFYEYVKQHIVPNKRMYFFFDEVQRVPDWEDAVNSFRVDFNCDIYVTGSNAYMLSSEYATYLSGRCIEIKMLPLSFSEFLTFHDFEIRETKSALGGTRKQAYDKMGEHYELREVFDAYMRFGGMPGIADIGLDQEKALVLLDGIYSTVIMRDILERENRRGQKRVTDPILLKKITMFLADNIGNNISISSIGNTLVNEGLLENKNRKGTPSAHTVQTYINALLESYFFYDIKRFDIKGK
;
A
#
# COMPACT_ATOMS: atom_id res chain seq x y z
N GLY A 1 -7.46 28.75 17.72
CA GLY A 1 -7.15 27.87 16.62
C GLY A 1 -5.76 27.27 16.78
N ILE A 2 -5.42 26.25 16.04
CA ILE A 2 -4.06 25.68 15.95
C ILE A 2 -3.21 26.65 15.15
N THR A 3 -1.98 26.87 15.58
CA THR A 3 -0.99 27.72 14.91
C THR A 3 0.13 26.85 14.33
N ASP A 4 0.81 27.32 13.29
CA ASP A 4 1.81 26.52 12.55
C ASP A 4 2.95 26.02 13.46
N ASP A 5 3.29 26.78 14.51
CA ASP A 5 4.31 26.39 15.51
C ASP A 5 3.91 25.14 16.35
N GLN A 6 2.63 24.74 16.32
CA GLN A 6 2.14 23.52 16.98
C GLN A 6 2.22 22.28 16.08
N ILE A 7 2.55 22.45 14.81
CA ILE A 7 2.61 21.36 13.82
C ILE A 7 4.08 21.05 13.55
N LEU A 8 4.47 19.80 13.74
CA LEU A 8 5.80 19.30 13.40
C LEU A 8 5.66 18.16 12.38
N GLU A 9 6.17 18.43 11.19
CA GLU A 9 6.17 17.45 10.09
C GLU A 9 7.59 16.97 9.81
N MET A 10 7.79 15.66 9.73
CA MET A 10 9.07 15.05 9.40
C MET A 10 8.85 13.91 8.42
N ASN A 11 9.46 14.02 7.24
CA ASN A 11 9.50 12.94 6.26
C ASN A 11 10.88 12.28 6.30
N PHE A 12 10.96 11.05 6.80
CA PHE A 12 12.21 10.30 6.97
C PHE A 12 12.79 9.76 5.67
N GLU A 13 12.16 10.01 4.51
CA GLU A 13 12.82 9.84 3.21
C GLU A 13 13.81 10.95 2.91
N SER A 14 13.64 12.11 3.54
CA SER A 14 14.54 13.24 3.35
C SER A 14 15.96 12.93 3.82
N TYR A 15 16.93 13.35 3.03
CA TYR A 15 18.35 13.23 3.37
C TYR A 15 18.70 13.90 4.70
N ALA A 16 17.93 14.92 5.10
CA ALA A 16 18.12 15.62 6.39
C ALA A 16 18.01 14.69 7.60
N TYR A 17 17.27 13.59 7.47
CA TYR A 17 17.02 12.63 8.56
C TYR A 17 17.69 11.28 8.33
N LYS A 18 18.56 11.14 7.32
CA LYS A 18 19.13 9.85 6.87
C LYS A 18 19.78 9.01 7.97
N ASN A 19 20.39 9.63 8.96
CA ASN A 19 21.12 8.97 10.05
C ASN A 19 20.44 9.17 11.40
N MET A 20 19.14 9.45 11.40
CA MET A 20 18.41 9.69 12.66
C MET A 20 18.29 8.39 13.45
N THR A 21 18.64 8.48 14.73
CA THR A 21 18.44 7.42 15.73
C THR A 21 17.22 7.74 16.59
N SER A 22 16.70 6.79 17.34
CA SER A 22 15.61 7.02 18.31
C SER A 22 15.92 8.17 19.28
N ASP A 23 17.14 8.23 19.83
CA ASP A 23 17.57 9.27 20.74
C ASP A 23 17.61 10.66 20.07
N SER A 24 18.20 10.76 18.88
CA SER A 24 18.26 12.02 18.13
C SER A 24 16.88 12.47 17.66
N PHE A 25 15.98 11.56 17.35
CA PHE A 25 14.59 11.82 17.03
C PHE A 25 13.86 12.41 18.24
N TYR A 26 14.03 11.79 19.42
CA TYR A 26 13.44 12.30 20.66
C TYR A 26 13.92 13.72 20.98
N GLU A 27 15.23 13.97 20.96
CA GLU A 27 15.80 15.29 21.26
C GLU A 27 15.38 16.34 20.21
N TYR A 28 15.28 15.96 18.93
CA TYR A 28 14.81 16.88 17.89
C TYR A 28 13.36 17.33 18.16
N VAL A 29 12.45 16.39 18.40
CA VAL A 29 11.04 16.72 18.73
C VAL A 29 10.95 17.58 19.97
N LYS A 30 11.68 17.23 21.03
CA LYS A 30 11.70 17.97 22.31
C LYS A 30 12.12 19.44 22.13
N GLN A 31 13.04 19.73 21.22
CA GLN A 31 13.49 21.11 20.93
C GLN A 31 12.43 21.95 20.22
N HIS A 32 11.42 21.30 19.59
CA HIS A 32 10.35 21.96 18.86
C HIS A 32 9.03 22.06 19.66
N ILE A 33 9.02 21.63 20.91
CA ILE A 33 7.83 21.72 21.77
C ILE A 33 7.52 23.16 22.11
N VAL A 34 6.30 23.57 21.88
CA VAL A 34 5.78 24.88 22.31
C VAL A 34 5.17 24.73 23.72
N PRO A 35 5.72 25.45 24.73
CA PRO A 35 5.23 25.33 26.10
C PRO A 35 3.73 25.63 26.22
N ASN A 36 3.03 24.84 27.02
CA ASN A 36 1.60 25.00 27.32
C ASN A 36 0.65 24.91 26.10
N LYS A 37 1.11 24.43 24.94
CA LYS A 37 0.27 24.16 23.78
C LYS A 37 0.21 22.66 23.50
N ARG A 38 -0.87 22.22 22.85
CA ARG A 38 -0.95 20.86 22.27
C ARG A 38 -0.19 20.84 20.96
N MET A 39 0.67 19.84 20.79
CA MET A 39 1.44 19.62 19.56
C MET A 39 0.75 18.61 18.65
N TYR A 40 1.01 18.72 17.36
CA TYR A 40 0.54 17.79 16.32
C TYR A 40 1.74 17.32 15.53
N PHE A 41 2.06 16.04 15.64
CA PHE A 41 3.22 15.43 14.99
C PHE A 41 2.79 14.59 13.80
N PHE A 42 3.43 14.81 12.66
CA PHE A 42 3.24 14.05 11.44
C PHE A 42 4.58 13.45 11.02
N PHE A 43 4.74 12.14 11.20
CA PHE A 43 5.97 11.41 10.94
C PHE A 43 5.74 10.47 9.77
N ASP A 44 6.28 10.83 8.60
CA ASP A 44 6.14 10.08 7.37
C ASP A 44 7.32 9.11 7.19
N GLU A 45 7.02 7.86 6.80
CA GLU A 45 7.99 6.76 6.66
C GLU A 45 8.83 6.51 7.94
N VAL A 46 8.16 6.57 9.10
CA VAL A 46 8.80 6.53 10.43
C VAL A 46 9.65 5.27 10.66
N GLN A 47 9.34 4.15 9.99
CA GLN A 47 10.11 2.89 10.08
C GLN A 47 11.55 3.00 9.54
N ARG A 48 11.92 4.13 8.98
CA ARG A 48 13.32 4.41 8.61
C ARG A 48 14.20 4.77 9.80
N VAL A 49 13.59 5.17 10.91
CA VAL A 49 14.30 5.41 12.18
C VAL A 49 14.35 4.09 12.95
N PRO A 50 15.53 3.57 13.30
CA PRO A 50 15.64 2.41 14.17
C PRO A 50 14.98 2.69 15.53
N ASP A 51 14.26 1.71 16.07
CA ASP A 51 13.61 1.77 17.40
C ASP A 51 12.72 3.03 17.59
N TRP A 52 12.07 3.46 16.50
CA TRP A 52 11.20 4.65 16.47
C TRP A 52 10.03 4.56 17.46
N GLU A 53 9.61 3.34 17.78
CA GLU A 53 8.49 3.07 18.69
C GLU A 53 8.76 3.57 20.09
N ASP A 54 10.00 3.45 20.55
CA ASP A 54 10.41 3.92 21.88
C ASP A 54 10.32 5.45 21.95
N ALA A 55 10.77 6.14 20.91
CA ALA A 55 10.63 7.60 20.82
C ALA A 55 9.16 8.03 20.80
N VAL A 56 8.32 7.40 19.94
CA VAL A 56 6.89 7.72 19.82
C VAL A 56 6.14 7.45 21.14
N ASN A 57 6.45 6.36 21.83
CA ASN A 57 5.89 6.09 23.14
C ASN A 57 6.30 7.16 24.17
N SER A 58 7.56 7.60 24.15
CA SER A 58 8.04 8.66 25.04
C SER A 58 7.34 9.98 24.77
N PHE A 59 7.13 10.37 23.51
CA PHE A 59 6.38 11.59 23.16
C PHE A 59 4.98 11.61 23.78
N ARG A 60 4.28 10.48 23.79
CA ARG A 60 2.94 10.36 24.38
C ARG A 60 2.94 10.52 25.90
N VAL A 61 4.03 10.17 26.55
CA VAL A 61 4.18 10.28 28.01
C VAL A 61 4.61 11.70 28.41
N ASP A 62 5.55 12.26 27.66
CA ASP A 62 6.28 13.47 28.06
C ASP A 62 5.60 14.75 27.54
N PHE A 63 4.83 14.67 26.43
CA PHE A 63 4.27 15.85 25.78
C PHE A 63 2.75 15.78 25.63
N ASN A 64 2.11 16.94 25.65
CA ASN A 64 0.71 17.07 25.27
C ASN A 64 0.59 17.09 23.74
N CYS A 65 0.38 15.94 23.10
CA CYS A 65 0.43 15.84 21.65
C CYS A 65 -0.57 14.83 21.08
N ASP A 66 -0.88 15.02 19.78
CA ASP A 66 -1.44 14.03 18.89
C ASP A 66 -0.38 13.59 17.88
N ILE A 67 -0.24 12.30 17.65
CA ILE A 67 0.82 11.75 16.80
C ILE A 67 0.20 10.98 15.65
N TYR A 68 0.59 11.34 14.43
CA TYR A 68 0.22 10.67 13.19
C TYR A 68 1.49 10.08 12.58
N VAL A 69 1.51 8.78 12.39
CA VAL A 69 2.63 8.07 11.77
C VAL A 69 2.18 7.39 10.48
N THR A 70 3.00 7.46 9.46
CA THR A 70 2.78 6.71 8.24
C THR A 70 3.92 5.73 7.99
N GLY A 71 3.64 4.74 7.17
CA GLY A 71 4.62 3.80 6.66
C GLY A 71 4.05 2.97 5.53
N SER A 72 4.91 2.62 4.59
CA SER A 72 4.55 2.00 3.32
C SER A 72 4.18 0.51 3.41
N ASN A 73 4.12 -0.08 4.61
CA ASN A 73 3.83 -1.50 4.73
C ASN A 73 3.06 -1.91 6.00
N ALA A 74 2.30 -3.02 5.89
CA ALA A 74 1.55 -3.62 6.98
C ALA A 74 2.42 -4.06 8.18
N TYR A 75 3.74 -4.09 8.01
CA TYR A 75 4.64 -4.53 9.07
C TYR A 75 4.77 -3.53 10.22
N MET A 76 4.51 -2.25 10.00
CA MET A 76 4.43 -1.28 11.10
C MET A 76 3.41 -1.70 12.16
N LEU A 77 2.47 -2.57 11.76
CA LEU A 77 1.37 -3.05 12.59
C LEU A 77 1.44 -4.57 12.83
N SER A 78 2.56 -5.21 12.41
CA SER A 78 2.77 -6.64 12.69
C SER A 78 2.89 -6.90 14.20
N SER A 79 2.68 -8.16 14.58
CA SER A 79 2.51 -8.61 15.97
C SER A 79 3.58 -8.14 16.97
N GLU A 80 4.77 -7.78 16.53
CA GLU A 80 5.84 -7.28 17.40
C GLU A 80 5.60 -5.82 17.78
N TYR A 81 5.25 -4.97 16.82
CA TYR A 81 4.96 -3.54 17.04
C TYR A 81 3.52 -3.29 17.53
N ALA A 82 2.58 -4.13 17.08
CA ALA A 82 1.22 -4.11 17.60
C ALA A 82 1.18 -4.32 19.12
N THR A 83 2.15 -5.02 19.69
CA THR A 83 2.24 -5.21 21.16
C THR A 83 2.62 -3.90 21.86
N TYR A 84 3.55 -3.13 21.32
CA TYR A 84 3.97 -1.84 21.88
C TYR A 84 2.88 -0.76 21.76
N LEU A 85 2.17 -0.73 20.63
CA LEU A 85 1.13 0.26 20.33
C LEU A 85 -0.28 -0.27 20.60
N SER A 86 -0.44 -1.53 21.00
CA SER A 86 -1.75 -2.17 21.19
C SER A 86 -2.62 -1.41 22.19
N GLY A 87 -3.85 -1.12 21.75
CA GLY A 87 -4.82 -0.36 22.55
C GLY A 87 -4.49 1.14 22.69
N ARG A 88 -3.47 1.65 21.98
CA ARG A 88 -2.99 3.03 22.10
C ARG A 88 -2.95 3.78 20.78
N CYS A 89 -3.26 3.14 19.68
CA CYS A 89 -3.34 3.74 18.35
C CYS A 89 -4.61 3.30 17.61
N ILE A 90 -5.00 4.09 16.65
CA ILE A 90 -6.05 3.77 15.68
C ILE A 90 -5.36 3.58 14.33
N GLU A 91 -5.57 2.43 13.72
CA GLU A 91 -5.09 2.14 12.37
C GLU A 91 -6.06 2.70 11.34
N ILE A 92 -5.56 3.49 10.40
CA ILE A 92 -6.29 3.97 9.23
C ILE A 92 -5.65 3.31 8.00
N LYS A 93 -6.37 2.35 7.40
CA LYS A 93 -5.93 1.69 6.17
C LYS A 93 -6.30 2.54 4.96
N MET A 94 -5.28 3.02 4.24
CA MET A 94 -5.47 3.72 2.98
C MET A 94 -5.45 2.71 1.82
N LEU A 95 -6.56 2.60 1.12
CA LEU A 95 -6.69 1.78 -0.09
C LEU A 95 -6.50 2.66 -1.34
N PRO A 96 -6.17 2.07 -2.50
CA PRO A 96 -6.33 2.77 -3.77
C PRO A 96 -7.75 3.33 -3.92
N LEU A 97 -7.92 4.34 -4.77
CA LEU A 97 -9.22 5.00 -4.98
C LEU A 97 -10.30 3.96 -5.31
N SER A 98 -11.42 4.06 -4.63
CA SER A 98 -12.66 3.38 -5.04
C SER A 98 -13.18 3.98 -6.36
N PHE A 99 -14.10 3.31 -7.02
CA PHE A 99 -14.68 3.84 -8.26
C PHE A 99 -15.33 5.23 -8.06
N SER A 100 -15.97 5.47 -6.93
CA SER A 100 -16.55 6.79 -6.61
C SER A 100 -15.46 7.88 -6.47
N GLU A 101 -14.35 7.56 -5.80
CA GLU A 101 -13.22 8.47 -5.67
C GLU A 101 -12.52 8.68 -7.02
N PHE A 102 -12.36 7.61 -7.82
CA PHE A 102 -11.83 7.69 -9.17
C PHE A 102 -12.63 8.69 -10.02
N LEU A 103 -13.96 8.62 -9.99
CA LEU A 103 -14.82 9.60 -10.68
C LEU A 103 -14.50 11.04 -10.24
N THR A 104 -14.36 11.25 -8.93
CA THR A 104 -14.05 12.58 -8.38
C THR A 104 -12.65 13.05 -8.80
N PHE A 105 -11.64 12.18 -8.74
CA PHE A 105 -10.25 12.51 -9.12
C PHE A 105 -10.09 12.82 -10.61
N HIS A 106 -10.93 12.22 -11.45
CA HIS A 106 -10.97 12.50 -12.89
C HIS A 106 -12.02 13.55 -13.28
N ASP A 107 -12.60 14.24 -12.28
CA ASP A 107 -13.61 15.30 -12.46
C ASP A 107 -14.85 14.87 -13.24
N PHE A 108 -15.25 13.62 -13.10
CA PHE A 108 -16.51 13.14 -13.62
C PHE A 108 -17.67 13.52 -12.69
N GLU A 109 -18.71 14.13 -13.29
CA GLU A 109 -19.99 14.39 -12.62
C GLU A 109 -21.03 13.36 -13.09
N ILE A 110 -21.68 12.68 -12.15
CA ILE A 110 -22.75 11.73 -12.48
C ILE A 110 -24.09 12.46 -12.55
N ARG A 111 -24.74 12.38 -13.69
CA ARG A 111 -26.09 12.93 -13.91
C ARG A 111 -27.06 11.83 -14.28
N GLU A 112 -28.29 11.95 -13.77
CA GLU A 112 -29.41 11.10 -14.15
C GLU A 112 -30.13 11.68 -15.33
N THR A 113 -30.22 10.93 -16.41
CA THR A 113 -30.94 11.27 -17.63
C THR A 113 -32.14 10.35 -17.81
N LYS A 114 -33.27 10.90 -18.31
CA LYS A 114 -34.43 10.08 -18.63
C LYS A 114 -34.22 9.39 -19.98
N SER A 115 -34.36 8.09 -20.01
CA SER A 115 -34.33 7.30 -21.24
C SER A 115 -35.62 7.57 -22.06
N ALA A 116 -35.52 7.54 -23.37
CA ALA A 116 -36.67 7.63 -24.29
C ALA A 116 -37.73 6.54 -24.03
N LEU A 117 -37.34 5.42 -23.38
CA LEU A 117 -38.23 4.31 -23.03
C LEU A 117 -38.78 4.42 -21.58
N GLY A 118 -38.64 5.59 -20.92
CA GLY A 118 -39.22 5.84 -19.61
C GLY A 118 -38.41 5.40 -18.38
N GLY A 119 -37.14 4.91 -18.56
CA GLY A 119 -36.24 4.58 -17.48
C GLY A 119 -35.28 5.72 -17.15
N THR A 120 -34.66 5.67 -15.96
CA THR A 120 -33.56 6.57 -15.57
C THR A 120 -32.22 5.91 -15.93
N ARG A 121 -31.33 6.67 -16.57
CA ARG A 121 -29.95 6.24 -16.92
C ARG A 121 -28.98 7.17 -16.24
N LYS A 122 -27.91 6.61 -15.68
CA LYS A 122 -26.79 7.36 -15.10
C LYS A 122 -25.68 7.48 -16.14
N GLN A 123 -25.24 8.70 -16.38
CA GLN A 123 -24.14 9.01 -17.28
C GLN A 123 -23.09 9.85 -16.54
N ALA A 124 -21.84 9.69 -16.91
CA ALA A 124 -20.71 10.47 -16.40
C ALA A 124 -20.41 11.61 -17.39
N TYR A 125 -20.22 12.80 -16.88
CA TYR A 125 -19.83 13.99 -17.64
C TYR A 125 -18.47 14.45 -17.19
N ASP A 126 -17.57 14.71 -18.14
CA ASP A 126 -16.24 15.28 -17.85
C ASP A 126 -16.30 16.81 -17.71
N LYS A 127 -15.15 17.43 -17.41
CA LYS A 127 -15.00 18.90 -17.31
C LYS A 127 -15.40 19.66 -18.57
N MET A 128 -15.31 19.03 -19.75
CA MET A 128 -15.65 19.65 -21.03
C MET A 128 -17.12 19.50 -21.36
N GLY A 129 -17.88 18.75 -20.54
CA GLY A 129 -19.30 18.46 -20.74
C GLY A 129 -19.55 17.29 -21.67
N GLU A 130 -18.53 16.58 -22.10
CA GLU A 130 -18.69 15.34 -22.85
C GLU A 130 -19.26 14.26 -21.94
N HIS A 131 -20.12 13.42 -22.47
CA HIS A 131 -20.78 12.39 -21.69
C HIS A 131 -20.33 10.99 -22.10
N TYR A 132 -20.23 10.15 -21.10
CA TYR A 132 -19.81 8.76 -21.21
C TYR A 132 -20.83 7.86 -20.51
N GLU A 133 -20.99 6.65 -21.02
CA GLU A 133 -21.71 5.63 -20.29
C GLU A 133 -20.95 5.28 -19.00
N LEU A 134 -21.68 5.17 -17.89
CA LEU A 134 -21.05 4.85 -16.60
C LEU A 134 -20.24 3.56 -16.66
N ARG A 135 -20.67 2.61 -17.51
CA ARG A 135 -19.95 1.37 -17.75
C ARG A 135 -18.61 1.58 -18.45
N GLU A 136 -18.53 2.48 -19.41
CA GLU A 136 -17.26 2.79 -20.10
C GLU A 136 -16.23 3.38 -19.12
N VAL A 137 -16.68 4.27 -18.23
CA VAL A 137 -15.81 4.83 -17.17
C VAL A 137 -15.42 3.77 -16.16
N PHE A 138 -16.32 2.84 -15.82
CA PHE A 138 -16.00 1.71 -14.96
C PHE A 138 -14.98 0.75 -15.61
N ASP A 139 -15.12 0.48 -16.90
CA ASP A 139 -14.16 -0.35 -17.65
C ASP A 139 -12.78 0.34 -17.71
N ALA A 140 -12.73 1.67 -17.78
CA ALA A 140 -11.49 2.44 -17.64
C ALA A 140 -10.90 2.29 -16.22
N TYR A 141 -11.71 2.44 -15.18
CA TYR A 141 -11.27 2.19 -13.79
C TYR A 141 -10.71 0.78 -13.60
N MET A 142 -11.35 -0.25 -14.14
CA MET A 142 -10.86 -1.63 -14.08
C MET A 142 -9.52 -1.82 -14.82
N ARG A 143 -9.28 -1.04 -15.86
CA ARG A 143 -8.05 -1.10 -16.67
C ARG A 143 -6.89 -0.32 -16.05
N PHE A 144 -7.16 0.89 -15.57
CA PHE A 144 -6.14 1.81 -15.06
C PHE A 144 -5.92 1.67 -13.55
N GLY A 145 -6.90 1.13 -12.83
CA GLY A 145 -6.84 0.97 -11.39
C GLY A 145 -7.12 2.26 -10.62
N GLY A 146 -7.00 2.18 -9.30
CA GLY A 146 -7.31 3.26 -8.37
C GLY A 146 -6.10 4.03 -7.84
N MET A 147 -4.95 4.02 -8.55
CA MET A 147 -3.79 4.80 -8.12
C MET A 147 -4.00 6.28 -8.42
N PRO A 148 -3.91 7.20 -7.42
CA PRO A 148 -4.20 8.63 -7.63
C PRO A 148 -3.38 9.28 -8.76
N GLY A 149 -2.12 8.90 -8.92
CA GLY A 149 -1.26 9.43 -9.99
C GLY A 149 -1.75 9.16 -11.42
N ILE A 150 -2.71 8.24 -11.61
CA ILE A 150 -3.36 8.03 -12.91
C ILE A 150 -4.18 9.27 -13.32
N ALA A 151 -4.76 9.99 -12.37
CA ALA A 151 -5.52 11.20 -12.66
C ALA A 151 -4.64 12.30 -13.25
N ASP A 152 -3.39 12.41 -12.83
CA ASP A 152 -2.45 13.44 -13.30
C ASP A 152 -2.03 13.25 -14.76
N ILE A 153 -2.01 12.00 -15.25
CA ILE A 153 -1.62 11.66 -16.62
C ILE A 153 -2.82 11.49 -17.56
N GLY A 154 -4.04 11.67 -17.04
CA GLY A 154 -5.28 11.36 -17.75
C GLY A 154 -5.41 9.86 -18.04
N LEU A 155 -6.41 9.46 -18.79
CA LEU A 155 -6.65 8.04 -19.12
C LEU A 155 -5.85 7.61 -20.37
N ASP A 156 -4.58 8.03 -20.46
CA ASP A 156 -3.65 7.61 -21.49
C ASP A 156 -3.03 6.26 -21.15
N GLN A 157 -3.31 5.25 -21.97
CA GLN A 157 -2.92 3.88 -21.69
C GLN A 157 -1.41 3.68 -21.68
N GLU A 158 -0.66 4.31 -22.58
CA GLU A 158 0.79 4.14 -22.64
C GLU A 158 1.46 4.75 -21.41
N LYS A 159 1.07 5.96 -21.03
CA LYS A 159 1.58 6.62 -19.84
C LYS A 159 1.19 5.89 -18.55
N ALA A 160 -0.05 5.39 -18.48
CA ALA A 160 -0.51 4.61 -17.33
C ALA A 160 0.30 3.33 -17.15
N LEU A 161 0.60 2.60 -18.22
CA LEU A 161 1.43 1.40 -18.14
C LEU A 161 2.85 1.71 -17.65
N VAL A 162 3.47 2.79 -18.12
CA VAL A 162 4.80 3.23 -17.66
C VAL A 162 4.76 3.59 -16.17
N LEU A 163 3.74 4.33 -15.71
CA LEU A 163 3.58 4.69 -14.31
C LEU A 163 3.38 3.45 -13.44
N LEU A 164 2.50 2.54 -13.83
CA LEU A 164 2.19 1.33 -13.09
C LEU A 164 3.39 0.37 -13.04
N ASP A 165 4.15 0.25 -14.13
CA ASP A 165 5.40 -0.53 -14.15
C ASP A 165 6.46 0.07 -13.22
N GLY A 166 6.55 1.41 -13.18
CA GLY A 166 7.42 2.12 -12.24
C GLY A 166 7.05 1.86 -10.78
N ILE A 167 5.75 1.93 -10.43
CA ILE A 167 5.24 1.61 -9.09
C ILE A 167 5.52 0.14 -8.76
N TYR A 168 5.22 -0.79 -9.68
CA TYR A 168 5.48 -2.20 -9.51
C TYR A 168 6.97 -2.48 -9.22
N SER A 169 7.85 -1.92 -10.04
CA SER A 169 9.29 -2.11 -9.92
C SER A 169 9.83 -1.53 -8.60
N THR A 170 9.32 -0.38 -8.17
CA THR A 170 9.72 0.25 -6.91
C THR A 170 9.19 -0.54 -5.71
N VAL A 171 7.88 -0.80 -5.64
CA VAL A 171 7.25 -1.44 -4.49
C VAL A 171 7.68 -2.91 -4.37
N ILE A 172 7.64 -3.66 -5.48
CA ILE A 172 7.91 -5.10 -5.41
C ILE A 172 9.40 -5.39 -5.35
N MET A 173 10.14 -4.85 -6.30
CA MET A 173 11.55 -5.24 -6.44
C MET A 173 12.42 -4.57 -5.39
N ARG A 174 12.19 -3.30 -5.14
CA ARG A 174 13.03 -2.54 -4.22
C ARG A 174 12.59 -2.72 -2.76
N ASP A 175 11.33 -2.41 -2.44
CA ASP A 175 10.91 -2.34 -1.05
C ASP A 175 10.85 -3.71 -0.39
N ILE A 176 10.37 -4.74 -1.09
CA ILE A 176 10.34 -6.11 -0.56
C ILE A 176 11.77 -6.64 -0.37
N LEU A 177 12.63 -6.53 -1.39
CA LEU A 177 13.98 -7.08 -1.32
C LEU A 177 14.90 -6.30 -0.37
N GLU A 178 14.84 -4.97 -0.36
CA GLU A 178 15.62 -4.13 0.56
C GLU A 178 15.17 -4.30 2.01
N ARG A 179 13.87 -4.47 2.26
CA ARG A 179 13.33 -4.72 3.58
C ARG A 179 13.86 -6.02 4.17
N GLU A 180 13.86 -7.09 3.39
CA GLU A 180 14.40 -8.39 3.81
C GLU A 180 15.91 -8.30 4.11
N ASN A 181 16.65 -7.52 3.34
CA ASN A 181 18.06 -7.27 3.57
C ASN A 181 18.31 -6.50 4.89
N ARG A 182 17.50 -5.47 5.19
CA ARG A 182 17.63 -4.67 6.43
C ARG A 182 17.37 -5.49 7.68
N ARG A 183 16.46 -6.45 7.64
CA ARG A 183 16.14 -7.35 8.76
C ARG A 183 17.14 -8.47 8.98
N GLY A 184 18.11 -8.64 8.08
CA GLY A 184 19.04 -9.77 8.14
C GLY A 184 18.40 -11.14 7.93
N GLN A 185 17.09 -11.19 7.63
CA GLN A 185 16.32 -12.45 7.54
C GLN A 185 16.38 -13.11 6.17
N LYS A 186 16.74 -12.38 5.12
CA LYS A 186 16.89 -12.87 3.72
C LYS A 186 15.87 -13.95 3.30
N ARG A 187 14.60 -13.75 3.65
CA ARG A 187 13.54 -14.72 3.36
C ARG A 187 13.11 -14.70 1.90
N VAL A 188 13.12 -13.51 1.29
CA VAL A 188 12.82 -13.29 -0.13
C VAL A 188 14.10 -12.85 -0.81
N THR A 189 14.74 -13.76 -1.58
CA THR A 189 16.07 -13.52 -2.16
C THR A 189 16.10 -13.64 -3.68
N ASP A 190 15.03 -14.17 -4.28
CA ASP A 190 14.96 -14.41 -5.72
C ASP A 190 13.92 -13.48 -6.38
N PRO A 191 14.37 -12.39 -7.04
CA PRO A 191 13.46 -11.47 -7.73
C PRO A 191 12.67 -12.12 -8.86
N ILE A 192 13.25 -13.14 -9.53
CA ILE A 192 12.58 -13.83 -10.63
C ILE A 192 11.43 -14.68 -10.10
N LEU A 193 11.66 -15.40 -9.02
CA LEU A 193 10.61 -16.18 -8.36
C LEU A 193 9.49 -15.26 -7.82
N LEU A 194 9.86 -14.13 -7.21
CA LEU A 194 8.89 -13.14 -6.73
C LEU A 194 8.01 -12.64 -7.86
N LYS A 195 8.61 -12.22 -8.99
CA LYS A 195 7.88 -11.78 -10.17
C LYS A 195 6.92 -12.85 -10.71
N LYS A 196 7.34 -14.10 -10.78
CA LYS A 196 6.53 -15.21 -11.29
C LYS A 196 5.35 -15.53 -10.36
N ILE A 197 5.58 -15.54 -9.05
CA ILE A 197 4.50 -15.70 -8.06
C ILE A 197 3.51 -14.55 -8.19
N THR A 198 3.99 -13.32 -8.34
CA THR A 198 3.14 -12.13 -8.52
C THR A 198 2.26 -12.25 -9.76
N MET A 199 2.84 -12.63 -10.89
CA MET A 199 2.07 -12.83 -12.14
C MET A 199 1.03 -13.94 -11.99
N PHE A 200 1.41 -15.07 -11.42
CA PHE A 200 0.49 -16.17 -11.16
C PHE A 200 -0.69 -15.74 -10.26
N LEU A 201 -0.42 -14.98 -9.20
CA LEU A 201 -1.48 -14.47 -8.32
C LEU A 201 -2.39 -13.48 -9.05
N ALA A 202 -1.83 -12.60 -9.89
CA ALA A 202 -2.60 -11.64 -10.68
C ALA A 202 -3.55 -12.35 -11.68
N ASP A 203 -3.08 -13.40 -12.33
CA ASP A 203 -3.90 -14.20 -13.25
C ASP A 203 -5.01 -15.01 -12.55
N ASN A 204 -4.89 -15.18 -11.22
CA ASN A 204 -5.81 -15.97 -10.41
C ASN A 204 -6.59 -15.13 -9.38
N ILE A 205 -6.72 -13.83 -9.58
CA ILE A 205 -7.49 -12.96 -8.68
C ILE A 205 -8.93 -13.46 -8.55
N GLY A 206 -9.41 -13.55 -7.30
CA GLY A 206 -10.76 -14.02 -6.98
C GLY A 206 -10.94 -15.54 -6.99
N ASN A 207 -9.91 -16.31 -7.36
CA ASN A 207 -9.94 -17.76 -7.33
C ASN A 207 -9.43 -18.33 -6.00
N ASN A 208 -9.88 -19.54 -5.66
CA ASN A 208 -9.30 -20.29 -4.56
C ASN A 208 -7.90 -20.78 -4.95
N ILE A 209 -6.89 -20.35 -4.22
CA ILE A 209 -5.50 -20.72 -4.48
C ILE A 209 -4.99 -21.65 -3.37
N SER A 210 -4.40 -22.76 -3.75
CA SER A 210 -3.66 -23.65 -2.85
C SER A 210 -2.17 -23.36 -2.94
N ILE A 211 -1.55 -22.96 -1.83
CA ILE A 211 -0.12 -22.65 -1.76
C ILE A 211 0.73 -23.84 -2.17
N SER A 212 0.33 -25.06 -1.79
CA SER A 212 1.03 -26.29 -2.16
C SER A 212 0.98 -26.57 -3.67
N SER A 213 -0.03 -26.08 -4.39
CA SER A 213 -0.15 -26.26 -5.84
C SER A 213 0.64 -25.23 -6.65
N ILE A 214 0.88 -24.03 -6.12
CA ILE A 214 1.54 -22.94 -6.85
C ILE A 214 2.93 -23.36 -7.34
N GLY A 215 3.76 -23.90 -6.46
CA GLY A 215 5.11 -24.35 -6.83
C GLY A 215 5.12 -25.35 -7.97
N ASN A 216 4.21 -26.32 -7.94
CA ASN A 216 4.06 -27.32 -9.00
C ASN A 216 3.57 -26.70 -10.30
N THR A 217 2.58 -25.80 -10.23
CA THR A 217 2.05 -25.11 -11.41
C THR A 217 3.13 -24.26 -12.08
N LEU A 218 3.90 -23.47 -11.32
CA LEU A 218 4.99 -22.67 -11.86
C LEU A 218 6.07 -23.49 -12.59
N VAL A 219 6.32 -24.71 -12.13
CA VAL A 219 7.25 -25.62 -12.81
C VAL A 219 6.62 -26.23 -14.05
N ASN A 220 5.37 -26.71 -13.96
CA ASN A 220 4.69 -27.39 -15.06
C ASN A 220 4.39 -26.45 -16.23
N GLU A 221 4.13 -25.18 -15.96
CA GLU A 221 3.91 -24.15 -16.99
C GLU A 221 5.22 -23.59 -17.58
N GLY A 222 6.38 -24.14 -17.20
CA GLY A 222 7.68 -23.69 -17.68
C GLY A 222 8.06 -22.27 -17.20
N LEU A 223 7.32 -21.73 -16.25
CA LEU A 223 7.58 -20.42 -15.68
C LEU A 223 8.85 -20.39 -14.84
N LEU A 224 9.33 -21.54 -14.36
CA LEU A 224 10.61 -21.70 -13.69
C LEU A 224 11.55 -22.50 -14.59
N GLU A 225 12.33 -21.81 -15.43
CA GLU A 225 13.40 -22.46 -16.19
C GLU A 225 14.48 -22.99 -15.26
N ASN A 226 14.70 -24.28 -15.36
CA ASN A 226 15.51 -25.06 -14.42
C ASN A 226 16.98 -25.17 -14.81
N LYS A 227 17.64 -24.03 -15.15
CA LYS A 227 19.09 -24.10 -15.50
C LYS A 227 20.05 -24.27 -14.32
N ASN A 228 19.63 -23.87 -13.08
CA ASN A 228 20.52 -23.92 -11.89
C ASN A 228 19.83 -24.33 -10.57
N ARG A 229 18.59 -24.76 -10.54
CA ARG A 229 17.91 -25.20 -9.32
C ARG A 229 17.30 -26.60 -9.50
N LYS A 230 17.78 -27.53 -8.72
CA LYS A 230 17.13 -28.84 -8.56
C LYS A 230 15.89 -28.67 -7.70
N GLY A 231 14.69 -28.65 -8.29
CA GLY A 231 13.43 -28.84 -7.59
C GLY A 231 12.43 -27.66 -7.64
N THR A 232 11.19 -28.02 -7.44
CA THR A 232 10.05 -27.13 -7.21
C THR A 232 10.27 -26.32 -5.92
N PRO A 233 9.96 -25.01 -5.87
CA PRO A 233 10.02 -24.25 -4.62
C PRO A 233 9.13 -24.91 -3.56
N SER A 234 9.63 -25.02 -2.33
CA SER A 234 8.84 -25.60 -1.25
C SER A 234 7.59 -24.75 -0.98
N ALA A 235 6.51 -25.39 -0.49
CA ALA A 235 5.32 -24.67 -0.06
C ALA A 235 5.63 -23.55 0.94
N HIS A 236 6.59 -23.79 1.82
CA HIS A 236 7.07 -22.77 2.77
C HIS A 236 7.72 -21.57 2.05
N THR A 237 8.55 -21.80 1.03
CA THR A 237 9.16 -20.73 0.23
C THR A 237 8.06 -19.90 -0.47
N VAL A 238 7.11 -20.57 -1.14
CA VAL A 238 5.99 -19.89 -1.81
C VAL A 238 5.17 -19.06 -0.82
N GLN A 239 4.85 -19.62 0.36
CA GLN A 239 4.13 -18.91 1.40
C GLN A 239 4.87 -17.66 1.86
N THR A 240 6.17 -17.74 2.04
CA THR A 240 7.01 -16.60 2.45
C THR A 240 6.94 -15.46 1.43
N TYR A 241 7.00 -15.79 0.14
CA TYR A 241 6.88 -14.80 -0.94
C TYR A 241 5.48 -14.19 -1.02
N ILE A 242 4.43 -14.99 -0.83
CA ILE A 242 3.05 -14.50 -0.76
C ILE A 242 2.88 -13.57 0.43
N ASN A 243 3.38 -13.93 1.61
CA ASN A 243 3.30 -13.08 2.78
C ASN A 243 3.99 -11.73 2.55
N ALA A 244 5.15 -11.73 1.90
CA ALA A 244 5.83 -10.48 1.56
C ALA A 244 5.02 -9.56 0.62
N LEU A 245 4.27 -10.15 -0.33
CA LEU A 245 3.36 -9.42 -1.21
C LEU A 245 2.12 -8.90 -0.48
N LEU A 246 1.58 -9.65 0.48
CA LEU A 246 0.48 -9.22 1.35
C LEU A 246 0.93 -8.10 2.30
N GLU A 247 2.10 -8.23 2.90
CA GLU A 247 2.70 -7.23 3.78
C GLU A 247 3.05 -5.91 3.06
N SER A 248 3.24 -5.93 1.75
CA SER A 248 3.43 -4.74 0.93
C SER A 248 2.13 -4.13 0.41
N TYR A 249 0.96 -4.64 0.82
CA TYR A 249 -0.37 -4.27 0.32
C TYR A 249 -0.53 -4.42 -1.20
N PHE A 250 0.32 -5.22 -1.85
CA PHE A 250 0.20 -5.48 -3.28
C PHE A 250 -0.97 -6.41 -3.61
N PHE A 251 -1.22 -7.39 -2.74
CA PHE A 251 -2.40 -8.24 -2.75
C PHE A 251 -3.11 -8.20 -1.40
N TYR A 252 -4.39 -8.52 -1.41
CA TYR A 252 -5.23 -8.69 -0.24
C TYR A 252 -5.75 -10.10 -0.17
N ASP A 253 -5.58 -10.75 0.99
CA ASP A 253 -6.17 -12.06 1.28
C ASP A 253 -7.64 -11.90 1.64
N ILE A 254 -8.53 -12.46 0.83
CA ILE A 254 -9.97 -12.46 1.08
C ILE A 254 -10.36 -13.85 1.57
N LYS A 255 -10.70 -13.93 2.83
CA LYS A 255 -11.18 -15.18 3.41
C LYS A 255 -12.56 -15.52 2.85
N ARG A 256 -12.76 -16.80 2.53
CA ARG A 256 -14.06 -17.29 2.12
C ARG A 256 -15.07 -17.01 3.24
N PHE A 257 -16.13 -16.29 2.92
CA PHE A 257 -17.29 -16.15 3.79
C PHE A 257 -18.30 -17.26 3.44
N ASP A 258 -18.55 -18.17 4.39
CA ASP A 258 -19.57 -19.21 4.23
C ASP A 258 -20.71 -18.95 5.19
N ILE A 259 -21.93 -18.73 4.66
CA ILE A 259 -23.14 -18.50 5.45
C ILE A 259 -23.50 -19.71 6.31
N LYS A 260 -23.00 -20.89 5.97
CA LYS A 260 -23.28 -22.16 6.68
C LYS A 260 -22.27 -22.50 7.77
N GLY A 261 -21.33 -21.60 8.10
CA GLY A 261 -20.47 -21.70 9.27
C GLY A 261 -19.64 -23.00 9.33
N LYS A 262 -18.86 -23.30 8.30
CA LYS A 262 -17.82 -24.33 8.34
C LYS A 262 -16.45 -23.69 8.33
#